data_027b4755bd68b471a49998c62d7ce77a
#
_entry.id   027b4755bd68b471a49998c62d7ce77a
#
_cell.length_a   1.000
_cell.length_b   1.000
_cell.length_c   1.000
_cell.angle_alpha   90.00
_cell.angle_beta   90.00
_cell.angle_gamma   90.00
#
_symmetry.space_group_name_H-M   'P 1'
#
loop_
_entity.id
_entity.type
_entity.pdbx_description
1 polymer ?
#
loop_
_entity_poly.entity_id
_entity_poly.type
_entity_poly.pdbx_seq_one_letter_code
_entity_poly.pdbx_strand_id
1 'polypeptide(L)'
;MKLNLPRLAGLVFALSVAGLWAHGPRVACAGGEPLGKALDGLQRHYRESRSFSAKFREEIAAVGAPKRTRTGTVYFLKPGRMRWEFDEPSKELIVSDGTQLYNYDPELNQVVEAPLARALRSPGATEFLLGAGDVAKDFNASLLEGRGNGLINLKLVPKSEGNTVELGLDPNNYDVETIRVIDQLGNVTSLKFTDIMNNTPVSDSIFKFAIPPGADIVRPESFK
;
A
#
# COMPACT_ATOMS: atom_id res chain seq x y z
N MET A 1 -58.86 -47.41 -30.68
CA MET A 1 -58.61 -48.87 -30.73
C MET A 1 -57.69 -49.17 -29.53
N LYS A 2 -58.26 -49.41 -28.46
CA LYS A 2 -58.38 -50.49 -27.52
C LYS A 2 -57.21 -51.47 -27.55
N LEU A 3 -56.66 -51.65 -26.39
CA LEU A 3 -56.26 -52.87 -25.59
C LEU A 3 -54.80 -52.73 -25.15
N ASN A 4 -54.38 -53.14 -24.00
CA ASN A 4 -54.85 -53.68 -22.75
C ASN A 4 -53.60 -53.91 -21.91
N LEU A 5 -53.70 -53.59 -20.61
CA LEU A 5 -52.74 -54.14 -19.62
C LEU A 5 -52.83 -55.62 -19.50
N PRO A 6 -51.78 -56.29 -18.92
CA PRO A 6 -52.06 -56.83 -17.61
C PRO A 6 -50.97 -56.63 -16.55
N ARG A 7 -51.45 -56.65 -15.34
CA ARG A 7 -50.77 -56.69 -14.03
C ARG A 7 -50.05 -58.02 -13.81
N LEU A 8 -48.96 -57.99 -13.04
CA LEU A 8 -48.54 -59.04 -12.07
C LEU A 8 -47.36 -58.45 -11.26
N ALA A 9 -47.56 -58.09 -10.06
CA ALA A 9 -47.30 -58.72 -8.76
C ALA A 9 -45.84 -59.04 -8.43
N GLY A 10 -45.29 -58.29 -7.51
CA GLY A 10 -44.58 -58.78 -6.33
C GLY A 10 -43.12 -59.19 -6.45
N LEU A 11 -42.23 -58.37 -5.87
CA LEU A 11 -41.30 -58.91 -4.87
C LEU A 11 -40.58 -57.74 -4.17
N VAL A 12 -40.75 -57.66 -2.88
CA VAL A 12 -40.02 -56.76 -2.00
C VAL A 12 -38.61 -57.30 -1.82
N PHE A 13 -37.57 -56.56 -2.24
CA PHE A 13 -36.20 -56.80 -1.81
C PHE A 13 -35.66 -55.50 -1.17
N ALA A 14 -35.60 -55.51 0.15
CA ALA A 14 -34.91 -54.50 0.92
C ALA A 14 -33.40 -54.69 0.72
N LEU A 15 -32.77 -53.81 -0.01
CA LEU A 15 -31.31 -53.67 -0.03
C LEU A 15 -30.95 -52.39 0.69
N SER A 16 -30.44 -52.56 1.90
CA SER A 16 -29.74 -51.55 2.69
C SER A 16 -28.50 -51.10 1.93
N VAL A 17 -28.60 -49.92 1.29
CA VAL A 17 -27.41 -49.23 0.74
C VAL A 17 -26.77 -48.46 1.87
N ALA A 18 -25.70 -49.04 2.43
CA ALA A 18 -24.77 -48.33 3.30
C ALA A 18 -24.22 -47.12 2.53
N GLY A 19 -24.53 -45.93 3.03
CA GLY A 19 -24.04 -44.70 2.47
C GLY A 19 -22.51 -44.62 2.55
N LEU A 20 -21.83 -44.82 1.42
CA LEU A 20 -20.46 -44.36 1.26
C LEU A 20 -20.53 -42.83 1.19
N TRP A 21 -20.22 -42.19 2.29
CA TRP A 21 -19.87 -40.79 2.30
C TRP A 21 -18.54 -40.62 1.54
N ALA A 22 -18.63 -40.27 0.28
CA ALA A 22 -17.49 -39.86 -0.51
C ALA A 22 -16.92 -38.61 0.17
N HIS A 23 -15.85 -38.77 0.93
CA HIS A 23 -14.99 -37.68 1.31
C HIS A 23 -14.30 -37.23 0.02
N GLY A 24 -14.91 -36.25 -0.66
CA GLY A 24 -14.24 -35.52 -1.73
C GLY A 24 -12.94 -34.92 -1.16
N PRO A 25 -11.88 -34.84 -1.96
CA PRO A 25 -10.66 -34.18 -1.52
C PRO A 25 -11.04 -32.77 -1.09
N ARG A 26 -10.87 -32.49 0.20
CA ARG A 26 -10.82 -31.11 0.68
C ARG A 26 -9.63 -30.48 -0.04
N VAL A 27 -9.90 -29.69 -1.05
CA VAL A 27 -8.92 -28.74 -1.56
C VAL A 27 -8.57 -27.87 -0.34
N ALA A 28 -7.43 -28.18 0.27
CA ALA A 28 -6.83 -27.29 1.23
C ALA A 28 -6.52 -26.02 0.43
N CYS A 29 -7.35 -25.00 0.57
CA CYS A 29 -6.98 -23.67 0.20
C CYS A 29 -5.66 -23.41 0.93
N ALA A 30 -4.55 -23.35 0.20
CA ALA A 30 -3.28 -22.89 0.72
C ALA A 30 -3.57 -21.55 1.40
N GLY A 31 -3.42 -21.52 2.73
CA GLY A 31 -3.96 -20.46 3.56
C GLY A 31 -3.31 -19.12 3.24
N GLY A 32 -4.05 -18.29 2.55
CA GLY A 32 -3.77 -16.88 2.56
C GLY A 32 -3.84 -16.37 4.01
N GLU A 33 -2.94 -15.49 4.40
CA GLU A 33 -2.96 -14.83 5.71
C GLU A 33 -4.35 -14.22 5.93
N PRO A 34 -5.06 -14.52 7.02
CA PRO A 34 -6.35 -13.91 7.26
C PRO A 34 -6.24 -12.39 7.24
N LEU A 35 -7.13 -11.71 6.55
CA LEU A 35 -7.11 -10.24 6.40
C LEU A 35 -6.92 -9.51 7.74
N GLY A 36 -7.65 -9.93 8.78
CA GLY A 36 -7.54 -9.34 10.11
C GLY A 36 -6.13 -9.41 10.67
N LYS A 37 -5.46 -10.57 10.55
CA LYS A 37 -4.09 -10.76 11.03
C LYS A 37 -3.09 -9.88 10.26
N ALA A 38 -3.27 -9.75 8.94
CA ALA A 38 -2.43 -8.91 8.10
C ALA A 38 -2.58 -7.42 8.47
N LEU A 39 -3.82 -6.95 8.68
CA LEU A 39 -4.09 -5.57 9.10
C LEU A 39 -3.54 -5.27 10.50
N ASP A 40 -3.75 -6.18 11.45
CA ASP A 40 -3.23 -6.04 12.82
C ASP A 40 -1.69 -6.04 12.84
N GLY A 41 -1.06 -6.93 12.06
CA GLY A 41 0.38 -6.98 11.90
C GLY A 41 0.95 -5.69 11.35
N LEU A 42 0.39 -5.20 10.24
CA LEU A 42 0.75 -3.95 9.60
C LEU A 42 0.59 -2.76 10.57
N GLN A 43 -0.59 -2.63 11.22
CA GLN A 43 -0.87 -1.52 12.13
C GLN A 43 0.06 -1.53 13.35
N ARG A 44 0.35 -2.70 13.91
CA ARG A 44 1.29 -2.85 15.01
C ARG A 44 2.71 -2.50 14.59
N HIS A 45 3.19 -3.05 13.47
CA HIS A 45 4.52 -2.78 12.94
C HIS A 45 4.78 -1.28 12.80
N TYR A 46 3.87 -0.57 12.13
CA TYR A 46 4.02 0.89 11.95
C TYR A 46 3.76 1.71 13.22
N ARG A 47 2.99 1.22 14.18
CA ARG A 47 2.83 1.89 15.46
C ARG A 47 4.11 1.85 16.30
N GLU A 48 4.78 0.71 16.31
CA GLU A 48 5.98 0.45 17.10
C GLU A 48 7.26 0.99 16.44
N SER A 49 7.29 1.11 15.12
CA SER A 49 8.43 1.67 14.39
C SER A 49 8.61 3.15 14.71
N ARG A 50 9.83 3.53 15.07
CA ARG A 50 10.23 4.93 15.35
C ARG A 50 10.87 5.58 14.15
N SER A 51 11.69 4.83 13.43
CA SER A 51 12.37 5.26 12.21
C SER A 51 12.29 4.18 11.14
N PHE A 52 12.40 4.60 9.92
CA PHE A 52 12.43 3.76 8.73
C PHE A 52 13.38 4.40 7.72
N SER A 53 14.20 3.60 7.06
CA SER A 53 14.95 4.03 5.88
C SER A 53 14.97 2.92 4.85
N ALA A 54 14.99 3.30 3.57
CA ALA A 54 15.04 2.36 2.46
C ALA A 54 15.53 3.04 1.20
N LYS A 55 16.05 2.27 0.26
CA LYS A 55 16.12 2.68 -1.14
C LYS A 55 14.76 2.48 -1.78
N PHE A 56 14.39 3.34 -2.72
CA PHE A 56 13.14 3.19 -3.46
C PHE A 56 13.36 3.27 -4.97
N ARG A 57 12.47 2.59 -5.69
CA ARG A 57 12.22 2.76 -7.11
C ARG A 57 10.77 3.12 -7.29
N GLU A 58 10.53 4.28 -7.90
CA GLU A 58 9.21 4.78 -8.23
C GLU A 58 8.97 4.67 -9.74
N GLU A 59 7.81 4.17 -10.12
CA GLU A 59 7.32 4.16 -11.50
C GLU A 59 6.00 4.90 -11.58
N ILE A 60 5.93 5.91 -12.42
CA ILE A 60 4.72 6.70 -12.68
C ILE A 60 4.22 6.37 -14.07
N ALA A 61 3.02 5.79 -14.15
CA ALA A 61 2.30 5.48 -15.38
C ALA A 61 1.05 6.34 -15.44
N ALA A 62 1.12 7.46 -16.15
CA ALA A 62 -0.03 8.31 -16.42
C ALA A 62 -0.71 7.89 -17.72
N VAL A 63 -2.05 7.98 -17.76
CA VAL A 63 -2.83 7.66 -18.96
C VAL A 63 -2.43 8.58 -20.11
N GLY A 64 -2.05 7.98 -21.24
CA GLY A 64 -1.63 8.74 -22.44
C GLY A 64 -0.22 9.33 -22.39
N ALA A 65 0.59 9.03 -21.37
CA ALA A 65 1.96 9.51 -21.25
C ALA A 65 2.97 8.36 -21.11
N PRO A 66 4.23 8.56 -21.52
CA PRO A 66 5.28 7.58 -21.28
C PRO A 66 5.49 7.33 -19.79
N LYS A 67 5.79 6.08 -19.43
CA LYS A 67 6.22 5.75 -18.08
C LYS A 67 7.48 6.52 -17.69
N ARG A 68 7.50 7.03 -16.47
CA ARG A 68 8.68 7.64 -15.85
C ARG A 68 9.13 6.80 -14.68
N THR A 69 10.43 6.64 -14.52
CA THR A 69 11.05 5.93 -13.40
C THR A 69 11.97 6.89 -12.67
N ARG A 70 11.89 6.87 -11.34
CA ARG A 70 12.79 7.59 -10.44
C ARG A 70 13.30 6.64 -9.37
N THR A 71 14.49 6.87 -8.87
CA THR A 71 15.09 6.13 -7.75
C THR A 71 15.57 7.10 -6.70
N GLY A 72 15.86 6.57 -5.52
CA GLY A 72 16.37 7.40 -4.45
C GLY A 72 16.41 6.69 -3.11
N THR A 73 16.58 7.49 -2.06
CA THR A 73 16.58 7.03 -0.68
C THR A 73 15.53 7.79 0.12
N VAL A 74 14.85 7.08 1.01
CA VAL A 74 13.83 7.66 1.88
C VAL A 74 14.18 7.42 3.34
N TYR A 75 13.89 8.42 4.17
CA TYR A 75 14.03 8.37 5.63
C TYR A 75 12.74 8.88 6.27
N PHE A 76 12.26 8.16 7.27
CA PHE A 76 11.19 8.60 8.16
C PHE A 76 11.66 8.54 9.61
N LEU A 77 11.26 9.55 10.38
CA LEU A 77 11.47 9.59 11.81
C LEU A 77 10.25 10.21 12.50
N LYS A 78 9.57 9.45 13.33
CA LYS A 78 8.39 9.95 14.05
C LYS A 78 8.76 10.98 15.10
N PRO A 79 7.85 11.97 15.32
CA PRO A 79 6.64 12.23 14.58
C PRO A 79 6.89 13.09 13.33
N GLY A 80 6.27 12.74 12.21
CA GLY A 80 6.09 13.61 11.03
C GLY A 80 7.35 14.01 10.24
N ARG A 81 8.54 13.59 10.66
CA ARG A 81 9.78 13.91 9.94
C ARG A 81 9.99 12.92 8.81
N MET A 82 10.26 13.43 7.63
CA MET A 82 10.56 12.62 6.45
C MET A 82 11.55 13.32 5.53
N ARG A 83 12.27 12.52 4.75
CA ARG A 83 13.18 12.97 3.72
C ARG A 83 13.20 11.98 2.57
N TRP A 84 12.90 12.47 1.36
CA TRP A 84 13.01 11.74 0.11
C TRP A 84 14.10 12.40 -0.70
N GLU A 85 15.15 11.68 -1.02
CA GLU A 85 16.25 12.11 -1.87
C GLU A 85 16.15 11.37 -3.18
N PHE A 86 15.89 12.09 -4.27
CA PHE A 86 15.86 11.50 -5.61
C PHE A 86 17.25 11.54 -6.23
N ASP A 87 17.59 10.47 -6.97
CA ASP A 87 18.84 10.36 -7.72
C ASP A 87 18.79 11.16 -9.02
N GLU A 88 19.95 11.20 -9.74
CA GLU A 88 20.00 11.78 -11.07
C GLU A 88 18.91 11.19 -12.00
N PRO A 89 18.35 11.95 -12.93
CA PRO A 89 18.78 13.32 -13.31
C PRO A 89 18.15 14.45 -12.51
N SER A 90 17.04 14.27 -11.82
CA SER A 90 16.27 15.37 -11.27
C SER A 90 16.76 15.86 -9.91
N LYS A 91 17.43 15.03 -9.09
CA LYS A 91 17.90 15.40 -7.74
C LYS A 91 16.90 16.15 -6.87
N GLU A 92 15.62 15.91 -7.08
CA GLU A 92 14.57 16.49 -6.24
C GLU A 92 14.76 16.10 -4.78
N LEU A 93 14.29 16.96 -3.88
CA LEU A 93 14.38 16.73 -2.45
C LEU A 93 13.06 17.09 -1.78
N ILE A 94 12.40 16.12 -1.12
CA ILE A 94 11.24 16.38 -0.30
C ILE A 94 11.64 16.18 1.15
N VAL A 95 11.46 17.21 1.97
CA VAL A 95 11.82 17.18 3.40
C VAL A 95 10.67 17.70 4.24
N SER A 96 10.39 17.01 5.36
CA SER A 96 9.57 17.56 6.42
C SER A 96 10.29 17.51 7.75
N ASP A 97 10.21 18.61 8.50
CA ASP A 97 10.72 18.72 9.87
C ASP A 97 9.72 18.26 10.95
N GLY A 98 8.54 17.81 10.51
CA GLY A 98 7.40 17.44 11.36
C GLY A 98 6.31 18.52 11.42
N THR A 99 6.56 19.73 10.93
CA THR A 99 5.64 20.87 10.90
C THR A 99 5.41 21.40 9.49
N GLN A 100 6.50 21.58 8.77
CA GLN A 100 6.51 22.07 7.39
C GLN A 100 7.01 20.98 6.45
N LEU A 101 6.51 21.02 5.24
CA LEU A 101 6.95 20.23 4.10
C LEU A 101 7.58 21.16 3.08
N TYR A 102 8.76 20.78 2.61
CA TYR A 102 9.50 21.45 1.55
C TYR A 102 9.69 20.47 0.40
N ASN A 103 9.32 20.86 -0.80
CA ASN A 103 9.66 20.14 -2.02
C ASN A 103 10.57 21.05 -2.85
N TYR A 104 11.83 20.67 -2.97
CA TYR A 104 12.86 21.43 -3.69
C TYR A 104 13.16 20.76 -5.02
N ASP A 105 12.99 21.53 -6.09
CA ASP A 105 13.43 21.21 -7.43
C ASP A 105 14.69 22.01 -7.75
N PRO A 106 15.88 21.38 -7.81
CA PRO A 106 17.12 22.09 -8.08
C PRO A 106 17.26 22.56 -9.54
N GLU A 107 16.56 21.93 -10.50
CA GLU A 107 16.61 22.34 -11.91
C GLU A 107 15.88 23.67 -12.12
N LEU A 108 14.76 23.85 -11.41
CA LEU A 108 13.97 25.10 -11.40
C LEU A 108 14.47 26.09 -10.35
N ASN A 109 15.37 25.70 -9.45
CA ASN A 109 15.72 26.41 -8.24
C ASN A 109 14.48 26.91 -7.48
N GLN A 110 13.49 26.02 -7.32
CA GLN A 110 12.18 26.32 -6.74
C GLN A 110 11.91 25.46 -5.52
N VAL A 111 11.34 26.07 -4.48
CA VAL A 111 10.88 25.39 -3.26
C VAL A 111 9.37 25.56 -3.13
N VAL A 112 8.63 24.46 -3.11
CA VAL A 112 7.22 24.47 -2.71
C VAL A 112 7.17 24.22 -1.21
N GLU A 113 6.61 25.18 -0.46
CA GLU A 113 6.47 25.12 1.00
C GLU A 113 5.00 24.96 1.39
N ALA A 114 4.72 24.03 2.29
CA ALA A 114 3.37 23.81 2.80
C ALA A 114 3.38 23.32 4.25
N PRO A 115 2.38 23.66 5.09
CA PRO A 115 2.19 23.01 6.38
C PRO A 115 1.99 21.50 6.20
N LEU A 116 2.77 20.67 6.91
CA LEU A 116 2.70 19.22 6.81
C LEU A 116 1.27 18.70 7.00
N ALA A 117 0.56 19.20 8.02
CA ALA A 117 -0.82 18.81 8.31
C ALA A 117 -1.80 19.06 7.15
N ARG A 118 -1.48 19.99 6.25
CA ARG A 118 -2.28 20.25 5.04
C ARG A 118 -1.83 19.40 3.86
N ALA A 119 -0.53 19.22 3.69
CA ALA A 119 0.03 18.35 2.66
C ALA A 119 -0.45 16.91 2.80
N LEU A 120 -0.68 16.45 4.05
CA LEU A 120 -1.18 15.11 4.38
C LEU A 120 -2.71 14.97 4.40
N ARG A 121 -3.49 15.97 3.99
CA ARG A 121 -4.96 15.88 3.98
C ARG A 121 -5.52 14.98 2.88
N SER A 122 -4.77 14.77 1.82
CA SER A 122 -5.16 13.82 0.79
C SER A 122 -4.71 12.43 1.21
N PRO A 123 -5.63 11.49 1.55
CA PRO A 123 -5.27 10.13 1.93
C PRO A 123 -4.37 9.50 0.87
N GLY A 124 -3.10 9.37 1.17
CA GLY A 124 -2.09 8.81 0.29
C GLY A 124 -1.25 7.77 1.02
N ALA A 125 -0.48 7.01 0.25
CA ALA A 125 0.41 5.99 0.80
C ALA A 125 1.43 6.53 1.81
N THR A 126 1.78 7.82 1.71
CA THR A 126 2.81 8.46 2.54
C THR A 126 2.35 8.67 3.98
N GLU A 127 1.07 9.00 4.23
CA GLU A 127 0.51 9.19 5.59
C GLU A 127 0.64 7.93 6.42
N PHE A 128 0.39 6.80 5.78
CA PHE A 128 0.46 5.50 6.42
C PHE A 128 1.90 5.18 6.88
N LEU A 129 2.90 5.44 6.03
CA LEU A 129 4.32 5.26 6.37
C LEU A 129 4.77 6.19 7.50
N LEU A 130 4.14 7.35 7.64
CA LEU A 130 4.37 8.28 8.75
C LEU A 130 3.70 7.82 10.07
N GLY A 131 2.96 6.70 10.04
CA GLY A 131 2.23 6.16 11.17
C GLY A 131 1.01 6.99 11.57
N ALA A 132 0.54 7.86 10.68
CA ALA A 132 -0.72 8.57 10.80
C ALA A 132 -1.85 7.74 10.14
N GLY A 133 -3.04 7.74 10.73
CA GLY A 133 -4.21 7.02 10.21
C GLY A 133 -4.41 5.63 10.81
N ASP A 134 -5.61 5.15 10.67
CA ASP A 134 -6.08 3.82 11.07
C ASP A 134 -6.61 3.11 9.81
N VAL A 135 -5.87 2.10 9.33
CA VAL A 135 -6.21 1.41 8.08
C VAL A 135 -7.62 0.83 8.12
N ALA A 136 -8.01 0.22 9.24
CA ALA A 136 -9.32 -0.39 9.37
C ALA A 136 -10.45 0.64 9.44
N LYS A 137 -10.16 1.83 10.01
CA LYS A 137 -11.12 2.92 10.12
C LYS A 137 -11.31 3.66 8.79
N ASP A 138 -10.22 3.92 8.09
CA ASP A 138 -10.21 4.85 6.96
C ASP A 138 -10.40 4.15 5.60
N PHE A 139 -10.16 2.83 5.53
CA PHE A 139 -10.23 2.04 4.30
C PHE A 139 -11.12 0.81 4.41
N ASN A 140 -11.70 0.40 3.29
CA ASN A 140 -12.22 -0.93 3.05
C ASN A 140 -11.05 -1.78 2.53
N ALA A 141 -10.60 -2.73 3.34
CA ALA A 141 -9.44 -3.56 3.02
C ALA A 141 -9.86 -4.94 2.48
N SER A 142 -9.09 -5.48 1.54
CA SER A 142 -9.22 -6.86 1.04
C SER A 142 -7.87 -7.44 0.70
N LEU A 143 -7.75 -8.77 0.71
CA LEU A 143 -6.58 -9.46 0.19
C LEU A 143 -6.63 -9.51 -1.34
N LEU A 144 -5.47 -9.35 -1.98
CA LEU A 144 -5.28 -9.60 -3.40
C LEU A 144 -4.55 -10.94 -3.56
N GLU A 145 -5.27 -11.95 -4.00
CA GLU A 145 -4.72 -13.28 -4.22
C GLU A 145 -4.03 -13.40 -5.58
N GLY A 146 -3.20 -14.44 -5.75
CA GLY A 146 -2.66 -14.86 -7.06
C GLY A 146 -1.51 -14.02 -7.61
N ARG A 147 -0.91 -13.10 -6.85
CA ARG A 147 0.24 -12.30 -7.34
C ARG A 147 1.57 -13.06 -7.39
N GLY A 148 1.71 -14.18 -6.67
CA GLY A 148 2.88 -15.07 -6.73
C GLY A 148 4.23 -14.44 -6.37
N ASN A 149 4.22 -13.29 -5.68
CA ASN A 149 5.42 -12.51 -5.32
C ASN A 149 5.94 -12.80 -3.90
N GLY A 150 5.34 -13.73 -3.19
CA GLY A 150 5.71 -14.09 -1.81
C GLY A 150 5.23 -13.08 -0.75
N LEU A 151 4.55 -12.00 -1.14
CA LEU A 151 4.07 -10.95 -0.24
C LEU A 151 2.60 -11.17 0.13
N ILE A 152 2.20 -10.67 1.30
CA ILE A 152 0.80 -10.46 1.64
C ILE A 152 0.34 -9.21 0.90
N ASN A 153 -0.53 -9.38 -0.09
CA ASN A 153 -0.99 -8.27 -0.91
C ASN A 153 -2.35 -7.77 -0.43
N LEU A 154 -2.42 -6.49 -0.04
CA LEU A 154 -3.63 -5.80 0.41
C LEU A 154 -4.10 -4.81 -0.64
N LYS A 155 -5.41 -4.70 -0.80
CA LYS A 155 -6.08 -3.58 -1.49
C LYS A 155 -6.84 -2.77 -0.47
N LEU A 156 -6.58 -1.48 -0.45
CA LEU A 156 -7.18 -0.50 0.44
C LEU A 156 -7.97 0.51 -0.40
N VAL A 157 -9.28 0.47 -0.30
CA VAL A 157 -10.18 1.42 -0.96
C VAL A 157 -10.63 2.42 0.11
N PRO A 158 -10.38 3.72 -0.05
CA PRO A 158 -10.76 4.71 0.96
C PRO A 158 -12.28 4.74 1.12
N LYS A 159 -12.76 4.93 2.37
CA LYS A 159 -14.20 5.07 2.69
C LYS A 159 -14.73 6.46 2.34
N SER A 160 -13.86 7.42 2.15
CA SER A 160 -14.12 8.77 1.62
C SER A 160 -13.53 8.94 0.22
N GLU A 161 -13.55 10.15 -0.31
CA GLU A 161 -12.82 10.44 -1.54
C GLU A 161 -11.32 10.21 -1.36
N GLY A 162 -10.67 9.64 -2.36
CA GLY A 162 -9.24 9.35 -2.33
C GLY A 162 -8.81 8.30 -3.35
N ASN A 163 -7.55 7.95 -3.30
CA ASN A 163 -6.95 7.00 -4.23
C ASN A 163 -7.00 5.57 -3.66
N THR A 164 -7.17 4.58 -4.52
CA THR A 164 -6.98 3.19 -4.13
C THR A 164 -5.50 2.92 -3.90
N VAL A 165 -5.17 2.25 -2.80
CA VAL A 165 -3.80 1.88 -2.44
C VAL A 165 -3.70 0.35 -2.41
N GLU A 166 -2.68 -0.19 -3.06
CA GLU A 166 -2.32 -1.60 -2.94
C GLU A 166 -0.97 -1.69 -2.24
N LEU A 167 -0.88 -2.55 -1.23
CA LEU A 167 0.34 -2.77 -0.45
C LEU A 167 0.82 -4.21 -0.63
N GLY A 168 2.13 -4.41 -0.74
CA GLY A 168 2.76 -5.71 -0.61
C GLY A 168 3.61 -5.74 0.65
N LEU A 169 3.27 -6.64 1.57
CA LEU A 169 3.90 -6.77 2.88
C LEU A 169 4.76 -8.03 2.95
N ASP A 170 5.93 -7.93 3.53
CA ASP A 170 6.70 -9.12 3.93
C ASP A 170 5.89 -9.92 4.98
N PRO A 171 5.63 -11.22 4.77
CA PRO A 171 4.84 -12.03 5.69
C PRO A 171 5.50 -12.27 7.05
N ASN A 172 6.81 -12.04 7.18
CA ASN A 172 7.55 -12.33 8.41
C ASN A 172 7.56 -11.14 9.38
N ASN A 173 7.66 -9.92 8.85
CA ASN A 173 7.85 -8.71 9.67
C ASN A 173 6.83 -7.59 9.39
N TYR A 174 5.99 -7.74 8.34
CA TYR A 174 5.01 -6.77 7.88
C TYR A 174 5.62 -5.46 7.33
N ASP A 175 6.87 -5.48 6.91
CA ASP A 175 7.45 -4.37 6.16
C ASP A 175 6.69 -4.16 4.84
N VAL A 176 6.38 -2.92 4.52
CA VAL A 176 5.83 -2.57 3.21
C VAL A 176 6.96 -2.55 2.20
N GLU A 177 7.02 -3.56 1.33
CA GLU A 177 7.99 -3.64 0.25
C GLU A 177 7.49 -2.95 -1.02
N THR A 178 6.17 -2.96 -1.25
CA THR A 178 5.58 -2.32 -2.42
C THR A 178 4.35 -1.51 -2.07
N ILE A 179 4.23 -0.35 -2.71
CA ILE A 179 3.04 0.49 -2.67
C ILE A 179 2.62 0.77 -4.10
N ARG A 180 1.34 0.72 -4.37
CA ARG A 180 0.77 1.12 -5.65
C ARG A 180 -0.44 1.99 -5.40
N VAL A 181 -0.39 3.22 -5.87
CA VAL A 181 -1.47 4.19 -5.76
C VAL A 181 -2.14 4.33 -7.11
N ILE A 182 -3.45 4.19 -7.13
CA ILE A 182 -4.29 4.30 -8.34
C ILE A 182 -5.25 5.46 -8.10
N ASP A 183 -5.11 6.52 -8.88
CA ASP A 183 -5.99 7.67 -8.79
C ASP A 183 -7.31 7.45 -9.56
N GLN A 184 -8.22 8.42 -9.43
CA GLN A 184 -9.54 8.37 -10.07
C GLN A 184 -9.49 8.45 -11.60
N LEU A 185 -8.39 8.94 -12.18
CA LEU A 185 -8.18 9.03 -13.62
C LEU A 185 -7.51 7.77 -14.19
N GLY A 186 -7.14 6.80 -13.31
CA GLY A 186 -6.44 5.57 -13.68
C GLY A 186 -4.93 5.73 -13.81
N ASN A 187 -4.35 6.86 -13.39
CA ASN A 187 -2.91 6.97 -13.27
C ASN A 187 -2.41 6.09 -12.12
N VAL A 188 -1.24 5.49 -12.31
CA VAL A 188 -0.66 4.57 -11.35
C VAL A 188 0.73 5.03 -10.95
N THR A 189 0.94 5.22 -9.66
CA THR A 189 2.28 5.40 -9.07
C THR A 189 2.62 4.13 -8.29
N SER A 190 3.73 3.50 -8.64
CA SER A 190 4.23 2.29 -7.97
C SER A 190 5.56 2.57 -7.31
N LEU A 191 5.68 2.21 -6.03
CA LEU A 191 6.91 2.29 -5.25
C LEU A 191 7.33 0.87 -4.88
N LYS A 192 8.62 0.58 -5.03
CA LYS A 192 9.26 -0.62 -4.49
C LYS A 192 10.39 -0.19 -3.57
N PHE A 193 10.38 -0.71 -2.35
CA PHE A 193 11.42 -0.48 -1.36
C PHE A 193 12.39 -1.67 -1.30
N THR A 194 13.66 -1.36 -1.10
CA THR A 194 14.75 -2.32 -0.87
C THR A 194 15.66 -1.77 0.23
N ASP A 195 16.51 -2.61 0.78
CA ASP A 195 17.42 -2.24 1.87
C ASP A 195 16.68 -1.58 3.04
N ILE A 196 15.51 -2.15 3.40
CA ILE A 196 14.64 -1.62 4.46
C ILE A 196 15.34 -1.78 5.81
N MET A 197 15.43 -0.68 6.56
CA MET A 197 15.95 -0.64 7.92
C MET A 197 14.96 0.06 8.83
N ASN A 198 14.48 -0.65 9.84
CA ASN A 198 13.58 -0.11 10.86
C ASN A 198 14.33 0.15 12.16
N ASN A 199 13.91 1.18 12.89
CA ASN A 199 14.41 1.55 14.21
C ASN A 199 15.93 1.79 14.27
N THR A 200 16.56 2.07 13.12
CA THR A 200 17.97 2.47 13.04
C THR A 200 18.08 3.94 13.46
N PRO A 201 19.12 4.32 14.22
CA PRO A 201 19.35 5.71 14.56
C PRO A 201 19.49 6.58 13.32
N VAL A 202 18.65 7.62 13.23
CA VAL A 202 18.69 8.63 12.17
C VAL A 202 18.91 9.98 12.82
N SER A 203 19.88 10.75 12.30
CA SER A 203 20.15 12.08 12.84
C SER A 203 19.02 13.06 12.52
N ASP A 204 18.57 13.81 13.52
CA ASP A 204 17.56 14.87 13.34
C ASP A 204 18.00 15.95 12.34
N SER A 205 19.31 16.13 12.15
CA SER A 205 19.87 17.14 11.25
C SER A 205 19.48 16.93 9.78
N ILE A 206 19.26 15.69 9.33
CA ILE A 206 18.89 15.42 7.93
C ILE A 206 17.48 15.90 7.59
N PHE A 207 16.63 16.13 8.59
CA PHE A 207 15.26 16.63 8.40
C PHE A 207 15.17 18.16 8.46
N LYS A 208 16.31 18.85 8.65
CA LYS A 208 16.38 20.29 8.57
C LYS A 208 16.66 20.69 7.12
N PHE A 209 15.82 21.55 6.57
CA PHE A 209 15.98 22.08 5.23
C PHE A 209 16.32 23.57 5.28
N ALA A 210 17.42 23.96 4.67
CA ALA A 210 17.77 25.36 4.45
C ALA A 210 17.44 25.73 3.01
N ILE A 211 16.56 26.70 2.82
CA ILE A 211 16.18 27.16 1.49
C ILE A 211 17.43 27.70 0.78
N PRO A 212 17.76 27.21 -0.43
CA PRO A 212 18.93 27.68 -1.16
C PRO A 212 18.83 29.17 -1.51
N PRO A 213 19.95 29.90 -1.54
CA PRO A 213 19.97 31.32 -1.94
C PRO A 213 19.39 31.50 -3.35
N GLY A 214 18.47 32.45 -3.49
CA GLY A 214 17.84 32.76 -4.77
C GLY A 214 16.79 31.76 -5.26
N ALA A 215 16.39 30.80 -4.44
CA ALA A 215 15.30 29.91 -4.78
C ALA A 215 13.95 30.65 -4.78
N ASP A 216 13.14 30.35 -5.78
CA ASP A 216 11.75 30.81 -5.84
C ASP A 216 10.89 30.00 -4.84
N ILE A 217 10.16 30.73 -3.96
CA ILE A 217 9.34 30.07 -2.92
C ILE A 217 7.87 30.14 -3.31
N VAL A 218 7.30 28.99 -3.59
CA VAL A 218 5.89 28.82 -3.93
C VAL A 218 5.12 28.31 -2.71
N ARG A 219 4.05 29.04 -2.33
CA ARG A 219 3.09 28.64 -1.30
C ARG A 219 1.71 28.50 -1.93
N PRO A 220 1.35 27.30 -2.38
CA PRO A 220 0.08 27.10 -3.07
C PRO A 220 -1.12 27.54 -2.20
N GLU A 221 -2.10 28.21 -2.83
CA GLU A 221 -3.29 28.70 -2.12
C GLU A 221 -4.14 27.56 -1.54
N SER A 222 -4.13 26.40 -2.21
CA SER A 222 -4.75 25.15 -1.72
C SER A 222 -4.23 24.69 -0.35
N PHE A 223 -3.09 25.23 0.08
CA PHE A 223 -2.47 24.95 1.39
C PHE A 223 -2.57 26.15 2.37
N LYS A 224 -3.28 27.23 2.01
CA LYS A 224 -3.56 28.36 2.93
C LYS A 224 -4.74 28.09 3.87
#